data_f866500816e12e88e40c3a3aa9ae9c64
#
_entry.id   f866500816e12e88e40c3a3aa9ae9c64
#
_cell.length_a   1.000
_cell.length_b   1.000
_cell.length_c   1.000
_cell.angle_alpha   90.00
_cell.angle_beta   90.00
_cell.angle_gamma   90.00
#
_symmetry.space_group_name_H-M   'P 1'
#
loop_
_entity.id
_entity.type
_entity.pdbx_description
1 polymer ?
#
loop_
_entity_poly.entity_id
_entity_poly.type
_entity_poly.pdbx_seq_one_letter_code
_entity_poly.pdbx_strand_id
1 'polypeptide(L)'
;MTTQENGSINGSDHADAGVDHGEDPNVDVDITQFAIPDIAAHTRAIAHGNRVVVFDTTLRDGEQSPGATLNTQEKLDIAHQLARLGVDVMEAGFPAASPGDLEAVRKIAQTVGRKARVDKNGHVAAPPIIAGLARANKNDIDKAWEAVQDAVRPRIHTFLATSDIHLEHKLRMTRDEVLETVGDMVQYARSLCADVEFSPEDAGRSDPAFLVQVLTVAVQAGATTINIPDTVGYTTPEEFGGLIRGIRQNVPGIEGVVVSVHCHDDLGLATANTLAGISAGARQAEVTVNGIGERAGNTSLEEVVMALRTRRPVYGLETGIDTTQIARVSRMVSSYTGIPVQPNKAIVGANAFAHEAGIHQDGMLKHQATYEIMRPETVGVASSQLVMGKHSGRHALKARLVA
;
A
#
# COMPACT_ATOMS: atom_id res chain seq x y z
N MET A 1 50.98 -9.59 -40.97
CA MET A 1 50.59 -8.26 -41.41
C MET A 1 49.19 -8.37 -41.97
N THR A 2 48.19 -7.99 -41.20
CA THR A 2 46.86 -7.53 -41.63
C THR A 2 46.10 -7.09 -40.36
N THR A 3 45.88 -5.80 -40.32
CA THR A 3 45.24 -5.04 -39.27
C THR A 3 43.74 -5.35 -39.22
N GLN A 4 43.21 -5.72 -38.06
CA GLN A 4 41.76 -5.71 -37.79
C GLN A 4 41.37 -4.37 -37.21
N GLU A 5 40.48 -3.68 -37.87
CA GLU A 5 39.79 -2.48 -37.39
C GLU A 5 38.72 -2.85 -36.35
N ASN A 6 38.84 -2.28 -35.15
CA ASN A 6 37.83 -2.31 -34.12
C ASN A 6 36.73 -1.30 -34.43
N GLY A 7 35.54 -1.78 -34.78
CA GLY A 7 34.33 -0.99 -34.84
C GLY A 7 33.81 -0.70 -33.44
N SER A 8 33.91 0.56 -33.05
CA SER A 8 33.30 1.13 -31.85
C SER A 8 31.79 1.16 -32.01
N ILE A 9 31.05 0.43 -31.18
CA ILE A 9 29.59 0.56 -31.04
C ILE A 9 29.33 1.71 -30.09
N ASN A 10 28.83 2.80 -30.62
CA ASN A 10 28.40 3.99 -29.87
C ASN A 10 27.28 3.64 -28.90
N GLY A 11 27.44 4.18 -27.67
CA GLY A 11 26.50 4.08 -26.59
C GLY A 11 25.12 4.68 -26.92
N SER A 12 24.12 3.99 -26.48
CA SER A 12 22.75 4.48 -26.45
C SER A 12 22.65 5.62 -25.45
N ASP A 13 22.24 6.79 -25.93
CA ASP A 13 21.81 7.94 -25.14
C ASP A 13 20.67 7.50 -24.19
N HIS A 14 21.00 7.28 -22.92
CA HIS A 14 20.01 7.36 -21.86
C HIS A 14 19.69 8.84 -21.67
N ALA A 15 18.64 9.32 -22.32
CA ALA A 15 18.04 10.59 -22.01
C ALA A 15 17.63 10.55 -20.51
N ASP A 16 18.34 11.34 -19.73
CA ASP A 16 18.02 11.71 -18.36
C ASP A 16 16.61 12.36 -18.40
N ALA A 17 15.59 11.57 -18.12
CA ALA A 17 14.23 12.07 -17.95
C ALA A 17 14.22 12.81 -16.62
N GLY A 18 14.60 14.08 -16.65
CA GLY A 18 14.53 15.00 -15.53
C GLY A 18 13.17 14.81 -14.85
N VAL A 19 13.19 14.48 -13.57
CA VAL A 19 12.00 14.44 -12.71
C VAL A 19 11.43 15.84 -12.73
N ASP A 20 10.38 16.05 -13.52
CA ASP A 20 9.61 17.29 -13.53
C ASP A 20 8.98 17.44 -12.13
N HIS A 21 9.62 18.22 -11.29
CA HIS A 21 9.13 18.68 -10.01
C HIS A 21 8.02 19.71 -10.19
N GLY A 22 7.12 19.51 -11.18
CA GLY A 22 6.03 20.40 -11.44
C GLY A 22 5.48 20.97 -10.14
N GLU A 23 5.75 22.28 -9.93
CA GLU A 23 5.29 23.01 -8.76
C GLU A 23 3.77 22.87 -8.72
N ASP A 24 3.27 22.11 -7.73
CA ASP A 24 1.87 22.14 -7.36
C ASP A 24 1.52 23.61 -7.08
N PRO A 25 0.48 24.15 -7.69
CA PRO A 25 0.10 25.52 -7.42
C PRO A 25 -0.03 25.66 -5.90
N ASN A 26 0.73 26.57 -5.29
CA ASN A 26 0.65 26.91 -3.88
C ASN A 26 -0.76 27.46 -3.61
N VAL A 27 -1.70 26.59 -3.29
CA VAL A 27 -2.99 26.98 -2.73
C VAL A 27 -2.70 27.22 -1.25
N ASP A 28 -2.74 28.50 -0.85
CA ASP A 28 -2.63 28.91 0.55
C ASP A 28 -3.89 28.43 1.30
N VAL A 29 -3.86 27.20 1.76
CA VAL A 29 -4.95 26.54 2.45
C VAL A 29 -4.59 26.41 3.92
N ASP A 30 -5.48 26.84 4.80
CA ASP A 30 -5.36 26.54 6.22
C ASP A 30 -5.44 25.02 6.43
N ILE A 31 -4.26 24.38 6.59
CA ILE A 31 -4.15 22.93 6.75
C ILE A 31 -4.74 22.44 8.07
N THR A 32 -4.94 23.30 9.08
CA THR A 32 -5.52 22.89 10.37
C THR A 32 -6.96 22.44 10.26
N GLN A 33 -7.69 22.87 9.22
CA GLN A 33 -9.04 22.41 8.91
C GLN A 33 -9.14 20.90 8.62
N PHE A 34 -8.02 20.27 8.25
CA PHE A 34 -7.94 18.84 7.97
C PHE A 34 -7.58 17.98 9.19
N ALA A 35 -7.26 18.61 10.33
CA ALA A 35 -7.12 17.85 11.57
C ALA A 35 -8.40 17.07 11.86
N ILE A 36 -8.25 15.91 12.51
CA ILE A 36 -9.40 15.05 12.88
C ILE A 36 -9.80 15.39 14.32
N PRO A 37 -10.78 16.31 14.54
CA PRO A 37 -11.14 16.74 15.90
C PRO A 37 -11.90 15.65 16.67
N ASP A 38 -12.66 14.81 15.98
CA ASP A 38 -13.39 13.68 16.54
C ASP A 38 -12.95 12.38 15.84
N ILE A 39 -11.92 11.77 16.40
CA ILE A 39 -11.37 10.52 15.85
C ILE A 39 -12.39 9.39 15.89
N ALA A 40 -13.27 9.32 16.90
CA ALA A 40 -14.24 8.26 17.01
C ALA A 40 -15.33 8.38 15.92
N ALA A 41 -15.82 9.60 15.64
CA ALA A 41 -16.74 9.83 14.54
C ALA A 41 -16.10 9.54 13.17
N HIS A 42 -14.84 9.96 12.97
CA HIS A 42 -14.07 9.68 11.76
C HIS A 42 -13.92 8.18 11.51
N THR A 43 -13.51 7.44 12.54
CA THR A 43 -13.30 5.99 12.49
C THR A 43 -14.62 5.26 12.15
N ARG A 44 -15.73 5.62 12.80
CA ARG A 44 -17.05 5.04 12.49
C ARG A 44 -17.50 5.35 11.06
N ALA A 45 -17.23 6.55 10.57
CA ALA A 45 -17.57 6.91 9.18
C ALA A 45 -16.82 6.04 8.16
N ILE A 46 -15.55 5.69 8.43
CA ILE A 46 -14.79 4.75 7.62
C ILE A 46 -15.35 3.32 7.77
N ALA A 47 -15.51 2.84 9.00
CA ALA A 47 -15.92 1.46 9.29
C ALA A 47 -17.26 1.08 8.65
N HIS A 48 -18.18 2.04 8.49
CA HIS A 48 -19.50 1.84 7.91
C HIS A 48 -19.67 2.43 6.50
N GLY A 49 -18.61 3.04 5.96
CA GLY A 49 -18.64 3.65 4.65
C GLY A 49 -18.49 2.66 3.49
N ASN A 50 -18.66 3.17 2.29
CA ASN A 50 -18.43 2.46 1.03
C ASN A 50 -17.03 2.71 0.45
N ARG A 51 -16.17 3.40 1.18
CA ARG A 51 -14.78 3.67 0.79
C ARG A 51 -13.83 2.72 1.51
N VAL A 52 -12.89 2.16 0.76
CA VAL A 52 -11.74 1.45 1.29
C VAL A 52 -10.58 2.44 1.41
N VAL A 53 -10.07 2.59 2.61
CA VAL A 53 -8.86 3.36 2.92
C VAL A 53 -7.65 2.61 2.38
N VAL A 54 -6.84 3.27 1.58
CA VAL A 54 -5.58 2.71 1.08
C VAL A 54 -4.45 3.14 2.00
N PHE A 55 -3.90 2.17 2.72
CA PHE A 55 -2.73 2.32 3.57
C PHE A 55 -1.51 1.83 2.79
N ASP A 56 -0.62 2.74 2.42
CA ASP A 56 0.62 2.39 1.71
C ASP A 56 1.78 2.21 2.68
N THR A 57 2.41 1.04 2.64
CA THR A 57 3.60 0.71 3.43
C THR A 57 4.85 0.49 2.57
N THR A 58 4.89 1.04 1.36
CA THR A 58 6.06 0.97 0.46
C THR A 58 7.33 1.46 1.14
N LEU A 59 7.25 2.54 1.94
CA LEU A 59 8.38 3.17 2.62
C LEU A 59 8.78 2.49 3.93
N ARG A 60 8.04 1.47 4.38
CA ARG A 60 8.38 0.68 5.56
C ARG A 60 8.56 -0.80 5.21
N ASP A 61 7.47 -1.55 4.94
CA ASP A 61 7.54 -2.97 4.62
C ASP A 61 8.08 -3.21 3.21
N GLY A 62 7.71 -2.35 2.26
CA GLY A 62 8.26 -2.38 0.91
C GLY A 62 9.77 -2.21 0.90
N GLU A 63 10.32 -1.29 1.68
CA GLU A 63 11.76 -1.08 1.81
C GLU A 63 12.48 -2.25 2.50
N GLN A 64 11.77 -3.10 3.23
CA GLN A 64 12.35 -4.31 3.82
C GLN A 64 12.61 -5.42 2.81
N SER A 65 12.22 -5.24 1.54
CA SER A 65 12.66 -6.14 0.46
C SER A 65 14.18 -6.21 0.40
N PRO A 66 14.78 -7.41 0.31
CA PRO A 66 16.22 -7.54 0.17
C PRO A 66 16.75 -6.73 -1.02
N GLY A 67 17.64 -5.76 -0.75
CA GLY A 67 18.23 -4.88 -1.77
C GLY A 67 17.47 -3.58 -2.08
N ALA A 68 16.34 -3.33 -1.45
CA ALA A 68 15.49 -2.15 -1.68
C ALA A 68 15.81 -0.95 -0.79
N THR A 69 17.04 -0.75 -0.39
CA THR A 69 17.43 0.35 0.51
C THR A 69 17.23 1.71 -0.17
N LEU A 70 16.47 2.58 0.49
CA LEU A 70 16.19 3.95 0.06
C LEU A 70 16.92 4.97 0.95
N ASN A 71 17.47 6.00 0.36
CA ASN A 71 17.95 7.15 1.13
C ASN A 71 16.81 8.10 1.50
N THR A 72 17.07 9.06 2.40
CA THR A 72 16.04 10.00 2.87
C THR A 72 15.39 10.81 1.74
N GLN A 73 16.15 11.20 0.70
CA GLN A 73 15.59 11.96 -0.41
C GLN A 73 14.69 11.11 -1.29
N GLU A 74 15.09 9.89 -1.61
CA GLU A 74 14.28 8.92 -2.36
C GLU A 74 12.98 8.60 -1.63
N LYS A 75 13.02 8.39 -0.29
CA LYS A 75 11.82 8.26 0.53
C LYS A 75 10.90 9.47 0.41
N LEU A 76 11.46 10.66 0.47
CA LEU A 76 10.67 11.90 0.36
C LEU A 76 10.03 12.05 -1.02
N ASP A 77 10.76 11.74 -2.09
CA ASP A 77 10.24 11.81 -3.47
C ASP A 77 9.11 10.80 -3.70
N ILE A 78 9.28 9.56 -3.21
CA ILE A 78 8.20 8.55 -3.23
C ILE A 78 7.01 9.03 -2.40
N ALA A 79 7.23 9.58 -1.21
CA ALA A 79 6.16 10.10 -0.35
C ALA A 79 5.34 11.19 -1.04
N HIS A 80 6.00 12.13 -1.73
CA HIS A 80 5.31 13.14 -2.54
C HIS A 80 4.49 12.52 -3.67
N GLN A 81 5.01 11.50 -4.34
CA GLN A 81 4.29 10.82 -5.42
C GLN A 81 3.11 9.98 -4.89
N LEU A 82 3.25 9.33 -3.73
CA LEU A 82 2.16 8.62 -3.06
C LEU A 82 1.04 9.59 -2.64
N ALA A 83 1.40 10.78 -2.15
CA ALA A 83 0.42 11.82 -1.84
C ALA A 83 -0.33 12.29 -3.11
N ARG A 84 0.36 12.46 -4.26
CA ARG A 84 -0.28 12.78 -5.56
C ARG A 84 -1.18 11.64 -6.05
N LEU A 85 -0.75 10.39 -5.86
CA LEU A 85 -1.55 9.20 -6.17
C LEU A 85 -2.85 9.17 -5.35
N GLY A 86 -2.84 9.74 -4.16
CA GLY A 86 -4.03 9.84 -3.32
C GLY A 86 -4.15 8.77 -2.25
N VAL A 87 -3.03 8.19 -1.77
CA VAL A 87 -3.08 7.28 -0.62
C VAL A 87 -3.66 7.99 0.60
N ASP A 88 -4.43 7.27 1.40
CA ASP A 88 -5.09 7.81 2.58
C ASP A 88 -4.18 7.83 3.79
N VAL A 89 -3.39 6.76 3.95
CA VAL A 89 -2.41 6.57 5.03
C VAL A 89 -1.08 6.18 4.39
N MET A 90 0.00 6.75 4.89
CA MET A 90 1.35 6.45 4.46
C MET A 90 2.17 6.03 5.68
N GLU A 91 2.59 4.77 5.73
CA GLU A 91 3.54 4.31 6.74
C GLU A 91 4.95 4.67 6.28
N ALA A 92 5.49 5.72 6.87
CA ALA A 92 6.68 6.37 6.37
C ALA A 92 7.99 5.68 6.79
N GLY A 93 7.93 4.73 7.74
CA GLY A 93 9.08 3.97 8.20
C GLY A 93 8.94 3.43 9.63
N PHE A 94 10.07 2.94 10.16
CA PHE A 94 10.20 2.44 11.52
C PHE A 94 11.17 3.32 12.32
N PRO A 95 10.70 4.39 12.98
CA PRO A 95 11.55 5.41 13.59
C PRO A 95 12.54 4.89 14.64
N ALA A 96 12.22 3.80 15.32
CA ALA A 96 13.11 3.18 16.31
C ALA A 96 14.23 2.32 15.69
N ALA A 97 14.19 2.03 14.39
CA ALA A 97 15.18 1.18 13.73
C ALA A 97 16.55 1.87 13.63
N SER A 98 16.56 3.16 13.27
CA SER A 98 17.79 3.95 13.17
C SER A 98 17.54 5.46 13.28
N PRO A 99 18.57 6.27 13.59
CA PRO A 99 18.46 7.74 13.52
C PRO A 99 18.07 8.24 12.12
N GLY A 100 18.50 7.56 11.05
CA GLY A 100 18.16 7.90 9.68
C GLY A 100 16.68 7.68 9.38
N ASP A 101 16.09 6.56 9.84
CA ASP A 101 14.66 6.28 9.72
C ASP A 101 13.82 7.30 10.48
N LEU A 102 14.19 7.61 11.71
CA LEU A 102 13.52 8.65 12.50
C LEU A 102 13.50 9.99 11.77
N GLU A 103 14.64 10.40 11.22
CA GLU A 103 14.76 11.67 10.48
C GLU A 103 13.95 11.66 9.17
N ALA A 104 13.96 10.55 8.43
CA ALA A 104 13.18 10.41 7.20
C ALA A 104 11.68 10.52 7.47
N VAL A 105 11.16 9.79 8.47
CA VAL A 105 9.75 9.85 8.87
C VAL A 105 9.38 11.26 9.33
N ARG A 106 10.23 11.91 10.14
CA ARG A 106 10.02 13.29 10.60
C ARG A 106 9.92 14.26 9.42
N LYS A 107 10.82 14.18 8.43
CA LYS A 107 10.78 15.03 7.23
C LYS A 107 9.50 14.82 6.44
N ILE A 108 9.06 13.58 6.26
CA ILE A 108 7.80 13.27 5.57
C ILE A 108 6.61 13.87 6.36
N ALA A 109 6.58 13.73 7.69
CA ALA A 109 5.55 14.31 8.54
C ALA A 109 5.49 15.84 8.41
N GLN A 110 6.66 16.51 8.44
CA GLN A 110 6.77 17.97 8.34
C GLN A 110 6.47 18.55 6.96
N THR A 111 6.61 17.77 5.90
CA THR A 111 6.41 18.21 4.51
C THR A 111 5.13 17.65 3.93
N VAL A 112 5.11 16.37 3.55
CA VAL A 112 3.96 15.70 2.92
C VAL A 112 2.75 15.66 3.86
N GLY A 113 2.98 15.39 5.16
CA GLY A 113 1.93 15.34 6.19
C GLY A 113 1.32 16.70 6.53
N ARG A 114 1.85 17.79 5.98
CA ARG A 114 1.36 19.17 6.18
C ARG A 114 0.90 19.83 4.88
N LYS A 115 0.94 19.14 3.75
CA LYS A 115 0.59 19.73 2.45
C LYS A 115 -0.77 19.18 1.99
N ALA A 116 -1.78 20.05 1.86
CA ALA A 116 -3.03 19.70 1.23
C ALA A 116 -2.81 19.24 -0.21
N ARG A 117 -3.64 18.31 -0.69
CA ARG A 117 -3.58 17.81 -2.07
C ARG A 117 -4.60 18.56 -2.92
N VAL A 118 -4.26 18.79 -4.17
CA VAL A 118 -5.22 19.28 -5.17
C VAL A 118 -5.42 18.16 -6.19
N ASP A 119 -6.66 17.70 -6.33
CA ASP A 119 -6.98 16.69 -7.33
C ASP A 119 -7.02 17.30 -8.75
N LYS A 120 -7.12 16.45 -9.77
CA LYS A 120 -7.19 16.87 -11.19
C LYS A 120 -8.37 17.78 -11.53
N ASN A 121 -9.37 17.88 -10.65
CA ASN A 121 -10.53 18.74 -10.81
C ASN A 121 -10.41 20.04 -10.00
N GLY A 122 -9.28 20.27 -9.34
CA GLY A 122 -9.04 21.42 -8.48
C GLY A 122 -9.63 21.31 -7.07
N HIS A 123 -10.13 20.15 -6.65
CA HIS A 123 -10.62 19.96 -5.30
C HIS A 123 -9.45 19.80 -4.32
N VAL A 124 -9.53 20.56 -3.23
CA VAL A 124 -8.55 20.46 -2.14
C VAL A 124 -8.90 19.29 -1.23
N ALA A 125 -7.99 18.35 -1.09
CA ALA A 125 -8.11 17.18 -0.23
C ALA A 125 -7.10 17.24 0.92
N ALA A 126 -7.46 16.58 2.03
CA ALA A 126 -6.60 16.46 3.20
C ALA A 126 -5.24 15.83 2.85
N PRO A 127 -4.14 16.22 3.54
CA PRO A 127 -2.89 15.47 3.48
C PRO A 127 -3.12 14.03 3.95
N PRO A 128 -2.26 13.06 3.53
CA PRO A 128 -2.35 11.71 4.04
C PRO A 128 -2.13 11.67 5.55
N ILE A 129 -2.67 10.67 6.21
CA ILE A 129 -2.26 10.30 7.56
C ILE A 129 -0.82 9.79 7.46
N ILE A 130 0.08 10.27 8.32
CA ILE A 130 1.46 9.78 8.40
C ILE A 130 1.56 8.85 9.59
N ALA A 131 1.84 7.57 9.30
CA ALA A 131 2.00 6.53 10.30
C ALA A 131 3.48 6.21 10.54
N GLY A 132 3.85 5.94 11.78
CA GLY A 132 5.14 5.41 12.18
C GLY A 132 4.97 4.09 12.91
N LEU A 133 5.75 3.07 12.49
CA LEU A 133 5.73 1.76 13.11
C LEU A 133 6.46 1.76 14.47
N ALA A 134 5.93 1.03 15.44
CA ALA A 134 6.50 0.84 16.76
C ALA A 134 6.24 -0.59 17.27
N ARG A 135 7.23 -1.28 17.79
CA ARG A 135 6.97 -2.46 18.63
C ARG A 135 6.20 -2.04 19.88
N ALA A 136 5.47 -2.96 20.47
CA ALA A 136 4.70 -2.72 21.69
C ALA A 136 5.63 -2.52 22.91
N ASN A 137 6.38 -1.44 22.91
CA ASN A 137 7.18 -0.95 24.05
C ASN A 137 7.30 0.57 24.00
N LYS A 138 7.49 1.19 25.17
CA LYS A 138 7.48 2.66 25.33
C LYS A 138 8.52 3.36 24.46
N ASN A 139 9.74 2.84 24.40
CA ASN A 139 10.82 3.49 23.63
C ASN A 139 10.48 3.59 22.13
N ASP A 140 9.95 2.53 21.54
CA ASP A 140 9.57 2.54 20.11
C ASP A 140 8.38 3.46 19.86
N ILE A 141 7.39 3.43 20.75
CA ILE A 141 6.20 4.31 20.68
C ILE A 141 6.61 5.78 20.82
N ASP A 142 7.53 6.12 21.73
CA ASP A 142 8.06 7.48 21.89
C ASP A 142 8.77 7.94 20.61
N LYS A 143 9.57 7.05 19.96
CA LYS A 143 10.25 7.35 18.71
C LYS A 143 9.26 7.52 17.54
N ALA A 144 8.23 6.71 17.48
CA ALA A 144 7.17 6.86 16.47
C ALA A 144 6.46 8.21 16.66
N TRP A 145 6.07 8.56 17.88
CA TRP A 145 5.45 9.84 18.17
C TRP A 145 6.38 11.03 17.85
N GLU A 146 7.63 10.99 18.27
CA GLU A 146 8.65 12.01 17.95
C GLU A 146 8.74 12.28 16.45
N ALA A 147 8.58 11.24 15.63
CA ALA A 147 8.69 11.34 14.17
C ALA A 147 7.41 11.87 13.49
N VAL A 148 6.21 11.47 13.98
CA VAL A 148 4.96 11.76 13.24
C VAL A 148 4.17 12.95 13.80
N GLN A 149 4.47 13.45 15.00
CA GLN A 149 3.66 14.47 15.70
C GLN A 149 3.47 15.79 14.93
N ASP A 150 4.39 16.11 14.02
CA ASP A 150 4.33 17.34 13.21
C ASP A 150 3.36 17.23 12.02
N ALA A 151 2.88 16.03 11.67
CA ALA A 151 1.85 15.88 10.65
C ALA A 151 0.50 16.43 11.14
N VAL A 152 -0.33 16.91 10.21
CA VAL A 152 -1.72 17.34 10.53
C VAL A 152 -2.56 16.16 11.02
N ARG A 153 -2.25 14.96 10.53
CA ARG A 153 -2.97 13.72 10.81
C ARG A 153 -1.96 12.60 11.15
N PRO A 154 -1.39 12.62 12.38
CA PRO A 154 -0.42 11.60 12.79
C PRO A 154 -1.12 10.32 13.20
N ARG A 155 -0.44 9.17 13.03
CA ARG A 155 -0.85 7.85 13.53
C ARG A 155 0.36 7.11 14.13
N ILE A 156 0.16 6.46 15.25
CA ILE A 156 1.10 5.47 15.78
C ILE A 156 0.57 4.09 15.40
N HIS A 157 1.39 3.31 14.69
CA HIS A 157 1.11 1.92 14.39
C HIS A 157 1.96 1.03 15.28
N THR A 158 1.34 0.29 16.21
CA THR A 158 2.06 -0.61 17.11
C THR A 158 1.64 -2.07 16.90
N PHE A 159 2.56 -2.99 17.16
CA PHE A 159 2.32 -4.42 16.92
C PHE A 159 2.95 -5.31 17.97
N LEU A 160 2.35 -6.48 18.17
CA LEU A 160 2.87 -7.58 18.97
C LEU A 160 2.41 -8.91 18.37
N ALA A 161 3.31 -9.91 18.30
CA ALA A 161 2.95 -11.21 17.76
C ALA A 161 2.02 -11.98 18.69
N THR A 162 1.12 -12.79 18.09
CA THR A 162 0.05 -13.49 18.83
C THR A 162 -0.01 -14.98 18.54
N SER A 163 0.73 -15.51 17.55
CA SER A 163 0.77 -16.95 17.30
C SER A 163 1.65 -17.67 18.33
N ASP A 164 1.25 -18.88 18.71
CA ASP A 164 1.97 -19.68 19.71
C ASP A 164 3.46 -19.89 19.36
N ILE A 165 3.78 -20.04 18.06
CA ILE A 165 5.16 -20.18 17.61
C ILE A 165 6.00 -18.92 17.89
N HIS A 166 5.39 -17.72 17.77
CA HIS A 166 6.10 -16.48 18.11
C HIS A 166 6.17 -16.27 19.62
N LEU A 167 5.13 -16.61 20.35
CA LEU A 167 5.11 -16.52 21.81
C LEU A 167 6.23 -17.39 22.42
N GLU A 168 6.35 -18.62 21.96
CA GLU A 168 7.33 -19.59 22.50
C GLU A 168 8.76 -19.24 22.09
N HIS A 169 9.01 -19.00 20.80
CA HIS A 169 10.37 -18.95 20.26
C HIS A 169 10.95 -17.52 20.12
N LYS A 170 10.09 -16.52 19.80
CA LYS A 170 10.53 -15.14 19.55
C LYS A 170 10.38 -14.26 20.79
N LEU A 171 9.19 -14.23 21.39
CA LEU A 171 8.86 -13.32 22.49
C LEU A 171 9.18 -13.92 23.86
N ARG A 172 9.02 -15.23 24.01
CA ARG A 172 9.10 -15.95 25.30
C ARG A 172 8.15 -15.38 26.33
N MET A 173 6.91 -15.14 25.89
CA MET A 173 5.82 -14.56 26.67
C MET A 173 4.67 -15.55 26.79
N THR A 174 3.98 -15.51 27.90
CA THR A 174 2.70 -16.17 28.10
C THR A 174 1.59 -15.37 27.41
N ARG A 175 0.44 -16.00 27.18
CA ARG A 175 -0.73 -15.31 26.61
C ARG A 175 -1.23 -14.18 27.54
N ASP A 176 -1.15 -14.32 28.85
CA ASP A 176 -1.54 -13.28 29.82
C ASP A 176 -0.61 -12.07 29.74
N GLU A 177 0.71 -12.29 29.65
CA GLU A 177 1.68 -11.21 29.46
C GLU A 177 1.47 -10.47 28.14
N VAL A 178 1.06 -11.16 27.07
CA VAL A 178 0.70 -10.51 25.80
C VAL A 178 -0.52 -9.63 25.95
N LEU A 179 -1.59 -10.10 26.62
CA LEU A 179 -2.80 -9.31 26.87
C LEU A 179 -2.49 -8.05 27.68
N GLU A 180 -1.70 -8.17 28.76
CA GLU A 180 -1.25 -7.03 29.56
C GLU A 180 -0.43 -6.03 28.73
N THR A 181 0.56 -6.52 27.98
CA THR A 181 1.42 -5.68 27.13
C THR A 181 0.61 -4.94 26.06
N VAL A 182 -0.33 -5.60 25.40
CA VAL A 182 -1.19 -4.97 24.39
C VAL A 182 -2.04 -3.86 25.02
N GLY A 183 -2.69 -4.15 26.15
CA GLY A 183 -3.49 -3.15 26.88
C GLY A 183 -2.69 -1.93 27.24
N ASP A 184 -1.55 -2.12 27.92
CA ASP A 184 -0.69 -1.04 28.38
C ASP A 184 -0.11 -0.22 27.23
N MET A 185 0.40 -0.87 26.16
CA MET A 185 1.10 -0.16 25.08
C MET A 185 0.13 0.55 24.14
N VAL A 186 -1.04 -0.02 23.86
CA VAL A 186 -2.07 0.68 23.09
C VAL A 186 -2.60 1.89 23.90
N GLN A 187 -2.86 1.75 25.19
CA GLN A 187 -3.27 2.86 26.04
C GLN A 187 -2.18 3.94 26.11
N TYR A 188 -0.92 3.53 26.21
CA TYR A 188 0.20 4.47 26.19
C TYR A 188 0.28 5.24 24.87
N ALA A 189 0.21 4.55 23.72
CA ALA A 189 0.17 5.20 22.42
C ALA A 189 -1.02 6.17 22.30
N ARG A 190 -2.20 5.79 22.82
CA ARG A 190 -3.40 6.66 22.84
C ARG A 190 -3.22 7.90 23.70
N SER A 191 -2.39 7.85 24.72
CA SER A 191 -2.07 9.04 25.54
C SER A 191 -1.25 10.08 24.79
N LEU A 192 -0.52 9.67 23.74
CA LEU A 192 0.31 10.53 22.89
C LEU A 192 -0.42 10.94 21.59
N CYS A 193 -1.11 10.01 20.95
CA CYS A 193 -1.71 10.19 19.65
C CYS A 193 -3.19 9.75 19.65
N ALA A 194 -4.07 10.58 19.07
CA ALA A 194 -5.49 10.27 18.97
C ALA A 194 -5.80 9.12 18.00
N ASP A 195 -4.96 8.84 17.03
CA ASP A 195 -5.13 7.77 16.02
C ASP A 195 -4.06 6.70 16.25
N VAL A 196 -4.49 5.51 16.68
CA VAL A 196 -3.61 4.37 16.98
C VAL A 196 -4.09 3.13 16.25
N GLU A 197 -3.19 2.55 15.47
CA GLU A 197 -3.39 1.27 14.81
C GLU A 197 -2.65 0.16 15.58
N PHE A 198 -3.30 -0.97 15.77
CA PHE A 198 -2.71 -2.15 16.39
C PHE A 198 -2.77 -3.36 15.46
N SER A 199 -1.63 -4.07 15.33
CA SER A 199 -1.49 -5.31 14.56
C SER A 199 -1.10 -6.49 15.46
N PRO A 200 -1.94 -7.54 15.56
CA PRO A 200 -1.54 -8.84 16.12
C PRO A 200 -0.67 -9.58 15.08
N GLU A 201 0.65 -9.42 15.11
CA GLU A 201 1.54 -10.07 14.14
C GLU A 201 1.27 -11.58 14.11
N ASP A 202 1.24 -12.14 12.89
CA ASP A 202 0.98 -13.55 12.60
C ASP A 202 -0.45 -14.00 12.97
N ALA A 203 -1.44 -13.10 12.77
CA ALA A 203 -2.84 -13.37 13.05
C ALA A 203 -3.38 -14.58 12.28
N GLY A 204 -2.92 -14.80 11.03
CA GLY A 204 -3.35 -15.94 10.21
C GLY A 204 -3.03 -17.30 10.80
N ARG A 205 -2.05 -17.41 11.71
CA ARG A 205 -1.68 -18.63 12.42
C ARG A 205 -1.95 -18.60 13.92
N SER A 206 -2.55 -17.53 14.42
CA SER A 206 -2.90 -17.40 15.84
C SER A 206 -4.14 -18.24 16.19
N ASP A 207 -4.22 -18.70 17.44
CA ASP A 207 -5.42 -19.31 17.97
C ASP A 207 -6.59 -18.32 17.89
N PRO A 208 -7.72 -18.67 17.23
CA PRO A 208 -8.80 -17.71 16.99
C PRO A 208 -9.44 -17.15 18.28
N ALA A 209 -9.54 -17.95 19.34
CA ALA A 209 -10.12 -17.50 20.59
C ALA A 209 -9.17 -16.52 21.32
N PHE A 210 -7.87 -16.80 21.30
CA PHE A 210 -6.88 -15.90 21.84
C PHE A 210 -6.78 -14.60 21.03
N LEU A 211 -6.83 -14.69 19.71
CA LEU A 211 -6.84 -13.50 18.83
C LEU A 211 -8.03 -12.57 19.16
N VAL A 212 -9.22 -13.12 19.38
CA VAL A 212 -10.39 -12.34 19.82
C VAL A 212 -10.12 -11.64 21.15
N GLN A 213 -9.47 -12.31 22.12
CA GLN A 213 -9.12 -11.68 23.41
C GLN A 213 -8.14 -10.52 23.22
N VAL A 214 -7.07 -10.73 22.45
CA VAL A 214 -6.07 -9.68 22.14
C VAL A 214 -6.72 -8.47 21.49
N LEU A 215 -7.55 -8.69 20.45
CA LEU A 215 -8.23 -7.60 19.75
C LEU A 215 -9.25 -6.88 20.63
N THR A 216 -9.93 -7.61 21.53
CA THR A 216 -10.82 -7.00 22.51
C THR A 216 -10.07 -6.06 23.43
N VAL A 217 -8.91 -6.48 23.95
CA VAL A 217 -8.06 -5.64 24.80
C VAL A 217 -7.56 -4.41 24.02
N ALA A 218 -7.11 -4.58 22.78
CA ALA A 218 -6.64 -3.47 21.96
C ALA A 218 -7.74 -2.42 21.69
N VAL A 219 -8.97 -2.88 21.35
CA VAL A 219 -10.14 -1.99 21.15
C VAL A 219 -10.50 -1.25 22.45
N GLN A 220 -10.53 -1.94 23.58
CA GLN A 220 -10.82 -1.35 24.90
C GLN A 220 -9.74 -0.37 25.35
N ALA A 221 -8.48 -0.62 25.00
CA ALA A 221 -7.35 0.29 25.27
C ALA A 221 -7.35 1.53 24.36
N GLY A 222 -8.21 1.55 23.32
CA GLY A 222 -8.48 2.72 22.50
C GLY A 222 -7.85 2.68 21.10
N ALA A 223 -7.48 1.52 20.57
CA ALA A 223 -7.12 1.41 19.16
C ALA A 223 -8.27 1.92 18.28
N THR A 224 -7.94 2.74 17.28
CA THR A 224 -8.87 3.29 16.29
C THR A 224 -8.96 2.40 15.05
N THR A 225 -7.88 1.66 14.79
CA THR A 225 -7.78 0.69 13.71
C THR A 225 -7.16 -0.60 14.26
N ILE A 226 -7.71 -1.73 13.89
CA ILE A 226 -7.08 -3.04 14.09
C ILE A 226 -6.74 -3.62 12.72
N ASN A 227 -5.48 -3.96 12.51
CA ASN A 227 -4.97 -4.49 11.26
C ASN A 227 -4.69 -5.99 11.43
N ILE A 228 -5.18 -6.81 10.53
CA ILE A 228 -5.10 -8.27 10.62
C ILE A 228 -4.09 -8.78 9.59
N PRO A 229 -2.86 -9.16 10.02
CA PRO A 229 -1.84 -9.60 9.10
C PRO A 229 -1.84 -11.12 8.85
N ASP A 230 -1.83 -11.49 7.58
CA ASP A 230 -1.34 -12.78 7.09
C ASP A 230 0.18 -12.67 6.84
N THR A 231 0.92 -12.64 7.93
CA THR A 231 2.35 -12.25 7.99
C THR A 231 3.26 -13.14 7.15
N VAL A 232 2.90 -14.39 6.95
CA VAL A 232 3.70 -15.35 6.17
C VAL A 232 3.02 -15.81 4.88
N GLY A 233 1.96 -15.11 4.45
CA GLY A 233 1.24 -15.42 3.21
C GLY A 233 0.70 -16.85 3.18
N TYR A 234 0.19 -17.32 4.31
CA TYR A 234 -0.16 -18.72 4.56
C TYR A 234 -1.62 -19.05 4.24
N THR A 235 -2.52 -18.08 4.41
CA THR A 235 -3.97 -18.31 4.32
C THR A 235 -4.45 -18.34 2.88
N THR A 236 -5.55 -19.08 2.65
CA THR A 236 -6.34 -18.96 1.42
C THR A 236 -7.37 -17.83 1.54
N PRO A 237 -7.94 -17.35 0.41
CA PRO A 237 -8.96 -16.28 0.46
C PRO A 237 -10.19 -16.63 1.28
N GLU A 238 -10.61 -17.89 1.29
CA GLU A 238 -11.75 -18.35 2.10
C GLU A 238 -11.43 -18.32 3.59
N GLU A 239 -10.27 -18.84 3.99
CA GLU A 239 -9.79 -18.83 5.37
C GLU A 239 -9.63 -17.40 5.88
N PHE A 240 -8.97 -16.54 5.13
CA PHE A 240 -8.72 -15.15 5.53
C PHE A 240 -10.04 -14.35 5.62
N GLY A 241 -10.91 -14.48 4.62
CA GLY A 241 -12.25 -13.88 4.67
C GLY A 241 -13.08 -14.42 5.83
N GLY A 242 -12.93 -15.71 6.16
CA GLY A 242 -13.54 -16.35 7.34
C GLY A 242 -13.03 -15.76 8.66
N LEU A 243 -11.72 -15.56 8.76
CA LEU A 243 -11.06 -14.92 9.91
C LEU A 243 -11.61 -13.50 10.15
N ILE A 244 -11.67 -12.66 9.11
CA ILE A 244 -12.20 -11.30 9.23
C ILE A 244 -13.67 -11.30 9.65
N ARG A 245 -14.51 -12.19 9.09
CA ARG A 245 -15.91 -12.34 9.55
C ARG A 245 -16.00 -12.74 11.01
N GLY A 246 -15.18 -13.72 11.43
CA GLY A 246 -15.13 -14.19 12.82
C GLY A 246 -14.73 -13.07 13.79
N ILE A 247 -13.71 -12.27 13.46
CA ILE A 247 -13.28 -11.11 14.25
C ILE A 247 -14.43 -10.10 14.38
N ARG A 248 -15.08 -9.74 13.28
CA ARG A 248 -16.20 -8.78 13.28
C ARG A 248 -17.43 -9.26 14.07
N GLN A 249 -17.60 -10.57 14.22
CA GLN A 249 -18.73 -11.15 14.97
C GLN A 249 -18.44 -11.29 16.47
N ASN A 250 -17.16 -11.47 16.85
CA ASN A 250 -16.81 -11.90 18.20
C ASN A 250 -16.01 -10.87 19.01
N VAL A 251 -15.46 -9.80 18.39
CA VAL A 251 -14.71 -8.75 19.12
C VAL A 251 -15.70 -7.66 19.55
N PRO A 252 -15.92 -7.44 20.86
CA PRO A 252 -16.79 -6.39 21.36
C PRO A 252 -16.24 -4.99 20.98
N GLY A 253 -17.12 -4.10 20.51
CA GLY A 253 -16.75 -2.73 20.12
C GLY A 253 -16.13 -2.60 18.73
N ILE A 254 -16.05 -3.68 17.98
CA ILE A 254 -15.47 -3.73 16.62
C ILE A 254 -16.15 -2.76 15.63
N GLU A 255 -17.43 -2.47 15.86
CA GLU A 255 -18.19 -1.52 15.05
C GLU A 255 -17.72 -0.07 15.21
N GLY A 256 -16.98 0.21 16.27
CA GLY A 256 -16.40 1.53 16.55
C GLY A 256 -15.02 1.78 15.94
N VAL A 257 -14.38 0.75 15.39
CA VAL A 257 -13.01 0.81 14.86
C VAL A 257 -12.94 0.37 13.40
N VAL A 258 -11.88 0.78 12.71
CA VAL A 258 -11.61 0.32 11.34
C VAL A 258 -10.95 -1.06 11.41
N VAL A 259 -11.48 -2.03 10.64
CA VAL A 259 -10.78 -3.29 10.39
C VAL A 259 -9.92 -3.13 9.14
N SER A 260 -8.62 -3.33 9.29
CA SER A 260 -7.61 -3.31 8.25
C SER A 260 -7.13 -4.73 7.95
N VAL A 261 -6.59 -4.94 6.76
CA VAL A 261 -6.00 -6.21 6.34
C VAL A 261 -4.63 -5.96 5.72
N HIS A 262 -3.69 -6.86 6.02
CA HIS A 262 -2.33 -6.88 5.50
C HIS A 262 -1.97 -8.30 5.10
N CYS A 263 -1.58 -8.53 3.85
CA CYS A 263 -1.30 -9.88 3.36
C CYS A 263 0.03 -9.92 2.61
N HIS A 264 0.85 -10.95 2.94
CA HIS A 264 2.05 -11.30 2.19
C HIS A 264 1.74 -12.29 1.06
N ASP A 265 2.64 -12.37 0.08
CA ASP A 265 2.39 -13.02 -1.22
C ASP A 265 3.13 -14.35 -1.40
N ASP A 266 3.52 -15.01 -0.32
CA ASP A 266 4.33 -16.24 -0.34
C ASP A 266 3.68 -17.38 -1.15
N LEU A 267 2.35 -17.43 -1.21
CA LEU A 267 1.60 -18.36 -2.06
C LEU A 267 1.02 -17.71 -3.32
N GLY A 268 1.33 -16.43 -3.60
CA GLY A 268 0.73 -15.68 -4.72
C GLY A 268 -0.74 -15.32 -4.49
N LEU A 269 -1.18 -15.20 -3.24
CA LEU A 269 -2.59 -15.00 -2.86
C LEU A 269 -2.85 -13.66 -2.15
N ALA A 270 -1.83 -12.80 -1.96
CA ALA A 270 -1.97 -11.59 -1.17
C ALA A 270 -3.12 -10.68 -1.64
N THR A 271 -3.19 -10.38 -2.93
CA THR A 271 -4.28 -9.56 -3.49
C THR A 271 -5.64 -10.24 -3.33
N ALA A 272 -5.72 -11.56 -3.53
CA ALA A 272 -6.96 -12.32 -3.38
C ALA A 272 -7.42 -12.35 -1.90
N ASN A 273 -6.51 -12.55 -0.96
CA ASN A 273 -6.78 -12.51 0.48
C ASN A 273 -7.26 -11.12 0.93
N THR A 274 -6.58 -10.06 0.49
CA THR A 274 -6.99 -8.67 0.76
C THR A 274 -8.41 -8.39 0.26
N LEU A 275 -8.74 -8.79 -0.97
CA LEU A 275 -10.08 -8.62 -1.53
C LEU A 275 -11.13 -9.46 -0.79
N ALA A 276 -10.78 -10.66 -0.32
CA ALA A 276 -11.64 -11.49 0.53
C ALA A 276 -11.89 -10.82 1.89
N GLY A 277 -10.86 -10.25 2.51
CA GLY A 277 -10.98 -9.47 3.75
C GLY A 277 -11.87 -8.23 3.59
N ILE A 278 -11.71 -7.48 2.49
CA ILE A 278 -12.57 -6.34 2.15
C ILE A 278 -14.03 -6.78 1.98
N SER A 279 -14.26 -7.89 1.26
CA SER A 279 -15.60 -8.48 1.10
C SER A 279 -16.20 -8.95 2.41
N ALA A 280 -15.37 -9.37 3.36
CA ALA A 280 -15.77 -9.75 4.72
C ALA A 280 -16.00 -8.56 5.65
N GLY A 281 -15.76 -7.33 5.18
CA GLY A 281 -16.08 -6.08 5.89
C GLY A 281 -14.90 -5.27 6.39
N ALA A 282 -13.67 -5.60 6.00
CA ALA A 282 -12.53 -4.67 6.19
C ALA A 282 -12.75 -3.40 5.38
N ARG A 283 -12.24 -2.27 5.90
CA ARG A 283 -12.35 -0.95 5.27
C ARG A 283 -11.02 -0.22 5.15
N GLN A 284 -9.92 -0.86 5.51
CA GLN A 284 -8.57 -0.45 5.19
C GLN A 284 -7.82 -1.63 4.57
N ALA A 285 -7.01 -1.37 3.55
CA ALA A 285 -6.11 -2.32 2.94
C ALA A 285 -4.68 -1.78 3.00
N GLU A 286 -3.81 -2.52 3.66
CA GLU A 286 -2.38 -2.25 3.71
C GLU A 286 -1.72 -2.90 2.49
N VAL A 287 -1.02 -2.08 1.70
CA VAL A 287 -0.51 -2.44 0.38
C VAL A 287 0.84 -1.81 0.11
N THR A 288 1.55 -2.30 -0.90
CA THR A 288 2.77 -1.66 -1.41
C THR A 288 2.68 -1.45 -2.92
N VAL A 289 3.34 -0.42 -3.41
CA VAL A 289 3.53 -0.23 -4.86
C VAL A 289 4.32 -1.41 -5.42
N ASN A 290 3.87 -1.98 -6.51
CA ASN A 290 4.44 -3.16 -7.17
C ASN A 290 4.40 -4.46 -6.33
N GLY A 291 3.80 -4.44 -5.15
CA GLY A 291 3.79 -5.58 -4.24
C GLY A 291 5.14 -5.90 -3.61
N ILE A 292 6.08 -4.94 -3.56
CA ILE A 292 7.39 -5.16 -2.93
C ILE A 292 7.25 -5.39 -1.42
N GLY A 293 8.20 -6.11 -0.82
CA GLY A 293 8.23 -6.42 0.61
C GLY A 293 9.11 -7.61 0.93
N GLU A 294 9.09 -8.03 2.18
CA GLU A 294 9.81 -9.21 2.63
C GLU A 294 9.42 -10.47 1.83
N ARG A 295 10.37 -11.35 1.58
CA ARG A 295 10.23 -12.65 0.89
C ARG A 295 9.59 -12.50 -0.52
N ALA A 296 8.31 -12.90 -0.68
CA ALA A 296 7.58 -12.79 -1.95
C ALA A 296 6.84 -11.45 -2.10
N GLY A 297 6.89 -10.58 -1.08
CA GLY A 297 6.31 -9.26 -1.10
C GLY A 297 4.92 -9.19 -0.46
N ASN A 298 4.27 -8.06 -0.68
CA ASN A 298 2.98 -7.68 -0.12
C ASN A 298 1.87 -7.68 -1.19
N THR A 299 0.66 -7.44 -0.75
CA THR A 299 -0.45 -7.07 -1.62
C THR A 299 -0.08 -5.87 -2.48
N SER A 300 -0.25 -5.98 -3.80
CA SER A 300 0.02 -4.88 -4.74
C SER A 300 -1.08 -3.81 -4.68
N LEU A 301 -0.69 -2.55 -4.45
CA LEU A 301 -1.58 -1.39 -4.45
C LEU A 301 -2.41 -1.31 -5.74
N GLU A 302 -1.74 -1.37 -6.89
CA GLU A 302 -2.35 -1.25 -8.21
C GLU A 302 -3.39 -2.35 -8.48
N GLU A 303 -3.16 -3.56 -7.98
CA GLU A 303 -4.06 -4.69 -8.20
C GLU A 303 -5.35 -4.55 -7.39
N VAL A 304 -5.25 -4.22 -6.09
CA VAL A 304 -6.43 -4.00 -5.23
C VAL A 304 -7.25 -2.82 -5.75
N VAL A 305 -6.61 -1.69 -6.03
CA VAL A 305 -7.29 -0.47 -6.48
C VAL A 305 -8.02 -0.71 -7.79
N MET A 306 -7.36 -1.34 -8.76
CA MET A 306 -7.97 -1.60 -10.08
C MET A 306 -9.00 -2.70 -10.03
N ALA A 307 -8.87 -3.71 -9.14
CA ALA A 307 -9.92 -4.70 -8.91
C ALA A 307 -11.20 -4.05 -8.38
N LEU A 308 -11.11 -3.22 -7.35
CA LEU A 308 -12.26 -2.50 -6.78
C LEU A 308 -12.90 -1.57 -7.82
N ARG A 309 -12.09 -0.81 -8.58
CA ARG A 309 -12.57 0.10 -9.62
C ARG A 309 -13.27 -0.64 -10.77
N THR A 310 -12.62 -1.68 -11.33
CA THR A 310 -13.12 -2.41 -12.50
C THR A 310 -14.33 -3.27 -12.16
N ARG A 311 -14.36 -3.82 -10.95
CA ARG A 311 -15.44 -4.67 -10.45
C ARG A 311 -16.35 -3.96 -9.45
N ARG A 312 -16.48 -2.62 -9.55
CA ARG A 312 -17.38 -1.81 -8.72
C ARG A 312 -18.82 -2.38 -8.61
N PRO A 313 -19.42 -2.94 -9.69
CA PRO A 313 -20.75 -3.56 -9.57
C PRO A 313 -20.79 -4.79 -8.63
N VAL A 314 -19.65 -5.43 -8.37
CA VAL A 314 -19.54 -6.59 -7.47
C VAL A 314 -19.25 -6.15 -6.04
N TYR A 315 -18.29 -5.24 -5.86
CA TYR A 315 -17.83 -4.82 -4.52
C TYR A 315 -18.70 -3.71 -3.91
N GLY A 316 -19.28 -2.83 -4.74
CA GLY A 316 -19.99 -1.65 -4.25
C GLY A 316 -19.10 -0.63 -3.52
N LEU A 317 -17.77 -0.80 -3.62
CA LEU A 317 -16.77 -0.04 -2.89
C LEU A 317 -15.90 0.78 -3.84
N GLU A 318 -15.27 1.82 -3.30
CA GLU A 318 -14.36 2.71 -4.02
C GLU A 318 -13.15 3.09 -3.18
N THR A 319 -12.12 3.64 -3.83
CA THR A 319 -10.93 4.20 -3.18
C THR A 319 -10.76 5.67 -3.54
N GLY A 320 -9.89 6.38 -2.80
CA GLY A 320 -9.51 7.76 -3.10
C GLY A 320 -8.36 7.90 -4.12
N ILE A 321 -7.92 6.82 -4.74
CA ILE A 321 -6.73 6.80 -5.59
C ILE A 321 -7.00 7.45 -6.95
N ASP A 322 -6.11 8.37 -7.37
CA ASP A 322 -6.01 8.80 -8.77
C ASP A 322 -5.24 7.75 -9.56
N THR A 323 -5.98 6.83 -10.17
CA THR A 323 -5.39 5.70 -10.87
C THR A 323 -4.50 6.11 -12.05
N THR A 324 -4.62 7.33 -12.58
CA THR A 324 -3.76 7.83 -13.67
C THR A 324 -2.30 8.02 -13.22
N GLN A 325 -2.03 8.04 -11.91
CA GLN A 325 -0.68 8.13 -11.35
C GLN A 325 -0.01 6.76 -11.13
N ILE A 326 -0.73 5.64 -11.28
CA ILE A 326 -0.24 4.29 -10.96
C ILE A 326 1.04 3.94 -11.73
N ALA A 327 1.04 4.09 -13.05
CA ALA A 327 2.21 3.73 -13.85
C ALA A 327 3.45 4.61 -13.52
N ARG A 328 3.23 5.87 -13.11
CA ARG A 328 4.31 6.79 -12.70
C ARG A 328 4.94 6.34 -11.38
N VAL A 329 4.13 6.09 -10.36
CA VAL A 329 4.65 5.65 -9.05
C VAL A 329 5.32 4.28 -9.14
N SER A 330 4.75 3.37 -9.92
CA SER A 330 5.34 2.04 -10.17
C SER A 330 6.76 2.14 -10.75
N ARG A 331 6.94 2.97 -11.79
CA ARG A 331 8.27 3.19 -12.38
C ARG A 331 9.24 3.87 -11.41
N MET A 332 8.78 4.86 -10.63
CA MET A 332 9.62 5.55 -9.65
C MET A 332 10.13 4.57 -8.58
N VAL A 333 9.25 3.78 -7.98
CA VAL A 333 9.62 2.78 -6.95
C VAL A 333 10.58 1.74 -7.54
N SER A 334 10.30 1.21 -8.74
CA SER A 334 11.18 0.26 -9.41
C SER A 334 12.57 0.86 -9.69
N SER A 335 12.63 2.12 -10.09
CA SER A 335 13.90 2.81 -10.38
C SER A 335 14.73 3.03 -9.12
N TYR A 336 14.12 3.48 -8.02
CA TYR A 336 14.82 3.79 -6.78
C TYR A 336 15.23 2.53 -6.00
N THR A 337 14.38 1.50 -5.98
CA THR A 337 14.70 0.25 -5.29
C THR A 337 15.59 -0.68 -6.10
N GLY A 338 15.72 -0.47 -7.42
CA GLY A 338 16.41 -1.39 -8.32
C GLY A 338 15.67 -2.72 -8.55
N ILE A 339 14.45 -2.88 -8.02
CA ILE A 339 13.62 -4.07 -8.21
C ILE A 339 12.79 -3.91 -9.49
N PRO A 340 13.07 -4.69 -10.58
CA PRO A 340 12.35 -4.54 -11.84
C PRO A 340 10.94 -5.09 -11.72
N VAL A 341 9.99 -4.40 -12.35
CA VAL A 341 8.63 -4.92 -12.50
C VAL A 341 8.64 -6.04 -13.55
N GLN A 342 8.06 -7.19 -13.23
CA GLN A 342 7.93 -8.30 -14.19
C GLN A 342 7.12 -7.84 -15.41
N PRO A 343 7.54 -8.18 -16.65
CA PRO A 343 6.83 -7.74 -17.86
C PRO A 343 5.34 -8.13 -17.90
N ASN A 344 4.98 -9.25 -17.30
CA ASN A 344 3.61 -9.76 -17.23
C ASN A 344 2.87 -9.40 -15.92
N LYS A 345 3.45 -8.53 -15.07
CA LYS A 345 2.74 -8.10 -13.86
C LYS A 345 1.44 -7.39 -14.22
N ALA A 346 0.39 -7.70 -13.50
CA ALA A 346 -0.90 -7.07 -13.68
C ALA A 346 -0.79 -5.53 -13.58
N ILE A 347 -1.54 -4.80 -14.37
CA ILE A 347 -1.71 -3.34 -14.39
C ILE A 347 -0.46 -2.57 -14.86
N VAL A 348 0.73 -2.85 -14.32
CA VAL A 348 1.96 -2.02 -14.49
C VAL A 348 3.05 -2.70 -15.32
N GLY A 349 2.96 -3.99 -15.58
CA GLY A 349 3.93 -4.72 -16.39
C GLY A 349 3.94 -4.22 -17.84
N ALA A 350 5.09 -4.28 -18.48
CA ALA A 350 5.27 -3.81 -19.88
C ALA A 350 4.30 -4.49 -20.87
N ASN A 351 3.89 -5.73 -20.58
CA ASN A 351 2.98 -6.50 -21.42
C ASN A 351 1.50 -6.34 -21.03
N ALA A 352 1.18 -5.61 -19.96
CA ALA A 352 -0.20 -5.50 -19.45
C ALA A 352 -1.19 -4.95 -20.51
N PHE A 353 -0.70 -4.13 -21.45
CA PHE A 353 -1.46 -3.55 -22.56
C PHE A 353 -0.80 -3.83 -23.91
N ALA A 354 -0.14 -4.99 -24.06
CA ALA A 354 0.53 -5.38 -25.29
C ALA A 354 -0.11 -6.65 -25.88
N HIS A 355 -0.38 -6.62 -27.20
CA HIS A 355 -1.02 -7.72 -27.91
C HIS A 355 -0.15 -8.17 -29.10
N GLU A 356 0.26 -9.44 -29.13
CA GLU A 356 1.03 -10.04 -30.23
C GLU A 356 0.20 -11.03 -31.07
N ALA A 357 -0.66 -11.82 -30.39
CA ALA A 357 -1.46 -12.85 -31.07
C ALA A 357 -2.45 -12.25 -32.07
N GLY A 358 -2.47 -12.76 -33.32
CA GLY A 358 -3.29 -12.23 -34.41
C GLY A 358 -4.79 -12.18 -34.10
N ILE A 359 -5.32 -13.16 -33.36
CA ILE A 359 -6.73 -13.17 -32.91
C ILE A 359 -7.00 -12.01 -31.96
N HIS A 360 -6.10 -11.75 -31.00
CA HIS A 360 -6.23 -10.64 -30.07
C HIS A 360 -6.11 -9.30 -30.80
N GLN A 361 -5.12 -9.17 -31.69
CA GLN A 361 -4.93 -7.96 -32.50
C GLN A 361 -6.13 -7.65 -33.39
N ASP A 362 -6.74 -8.65 -34.04
CA ASP A 362 -7.95 -8.48 -34.83
C ASP A 362 -9.15 -8.04 -33.97
N GLY A 363 -9.30 -8.64 -32.78
CA GLY A 363 -10.33 -8.23 -31.82
C GLY A 363 -10.16 -6.78 -31.36
N MET A 364 -8.93 -6.41 -30.97
CA MET A 364 -8.59 -5.04 -30.53
C MET A 364 -8.84 -3.99 -31.61
N LEU A 365 -8.48 -4.29 -32.88
CA LEU A 365 -8.74 -3.40 -34.02
C LEU A 365 -10.23 -3.20 -34.30
N LYS A 366 -11.08 -4.18 -33.95
CA LYS A 366 -12.53 -4.09 -34.08
C LYS A 366 -13.16 -3.33 -32.88
N HIS A 367 -12.77 -3.68 -31.67
CA HIS A 367 -13.24 -3.04 -30.43
C HIS A 367 -12.32 -3.38 -29.26
N GLN A 368 -11.76 -2.38 -28.58
CA GLN A 368 -10.81 -2.55 -27.47
C GLN A 368 -11.34 -3.47 -26.36
N ALA A 369 -12.60 -3.32 -25.96
CA ALA A 369 -13.19 -4.12 -24.89
C ALA A 369 -13.29 -5.63 -25.18
N THR A 370 -12.88 -6.11 -26.39
CA THR A 370 -12.83 -7.54 -26.67
C THR A 370 -11.77 -8.26 -25.86
N TYR A 371 -10.65 -7.57 -25.52
CA TYR A 371 -9.53 -8.14 -24.78
C TYR A 371 -8.99 -7.23 -23.67
N GLU A 372 -9.51 -6.03 -23.49
CA GLU A 372 -9.12 -5.11 -22.43
C GLU A 372 -10.30 -4.80 -21.50
N ILE A 373 -10.13 -5.09 -20.22
CA ILE A 373 -11.10 -4.79 -19.15
C ILE A 373 -10.96 -3.37 -18.60
N MET A 374 -9.89 -2.68 -18.96
CA MET A 374 -9.57 -1.31 -18.60
C MET A 374 -8.76 -0.64 -19.71
N ARG A 375 -8.86 0.67 -19.82
CA ARG A 375 -8.07 1.44 -20.78
C ARG A 375 -6.69 1.78 -20.20
N PRO A 376 -5.60 1.73 -20.98
CA PRO A 376 -4.25 2.06 -20.51
C PRO A 376 -4.15 3.46 -19.90
N GLU A 377 -4.86 4.46 -20.46
CA GLU A 377 -4.84 5.83 -19.96
C GLU A 377 -5.40 5.94 -18.53
N THR A 378 -6.27 5.02 -18.13
CA THR A 378 -6.86 5.00 -16.78
C THR A 378 -5.86 4.64 -15.70
N VAL A 379 -4.71 4.09 -16.08
CA VAL A 379 -3.60 3.76 -15.16
C VAL A 379 -2.32 4.55 -15.46
N GLY A 380 -2.40 5.55 -16.36
CA GLY A 380 -1.27 6.42 -16.70
C GLY A 380 -0.33 5.84 -17.76
N VAL A 381 -0.80 4.90 -18.58
CA VAL A 381 -0.12 4.38 -19.77
C VAL A 381 -0.73 5.06 -20.99
N ALA A 382 0.10 5.52 -21.92
CA ALA A 382 -0.37 6.36 -23.03
C ALA A 382 -1.31 5.62 -24.03
N SER A 383 -1.02 4.35 -24.35
CA SER A 383 -1.82 3.56 -25.28
C SER A 383 -1.47 2.08 -25.22
N SER A 384 -2.39 1.24 -25.70
CA SER A 384 -2.10 -0.18 -25.94
C SER A 384 -1.14 -0.35 -27.11
N GLN A 385 -0.33 -1.41 -27.08
CA GLN A 385 0.68 -1.69 -28.07
C GLN A 385 0.34 -2.96 -28.86
N LEU A 386 0.36 -2.86 -30.19
CA LEU A 386 0.34 -4.01 -31.09
C LEU A 386 1.79 -4.41 -31.42
N VAL A 387 2.26 -5.46 -30.76
CA VAL A 387 3.62 -5.97 -30.93
C VAL A 387 3.65 -6.90 -32.13
N MET A 388 4.60 -6.68 -33.06
CA MET A 388 4.80 -7.54 -34.20
C MET A 388 5.73 -8.71 -33.84
N GLY A 389 5.25 -9.92 -34.03
CA GLY A 389 6.02 -11.13 -33.77
C GLY A 389 5.52 -12.35 -34.57
N LYS A 390 6.02 -13.52 -34.24
CA LYS A 390 5.72 -14.78 -34.90
C LYS A 390 4.23 -15.08 -34.99
N HIS A 391 3.44 -14.61 -34.04
CA HIS A 391 2.01 -14.90 -33.95
C HIS A 391 1.11 -13.76 -34.46
N SER A 392 1.68 -12.70 -35.03
CA SER A 392 0.93 -11.57 -35.57
C SER A 392 0.21 -11.90 -36.86
N GLY A 393 -1.03 -11.41 -37.01
CA GLY A 393 -1.87 -11.62 -38.19
C GLY A 393 -1.68 -10.55 -39.29
N ARG A 394 -2.20 -10.81 -40.50
CA ARG A 394 -2.14 -9.86 -41.62
C ARG A 394 -2.79 -8.51 -41.30
N HIS A 395 -3.83 -8.47 -40.48
CA HIS A 395 -4.52 -7.22 -40.08
C HIS A 395 -3.62 -6.28 -39.26
N ALA A 396 -2.84 -6.84 -38.34
CA ALA A 396 -1.87 -6.05 -37.55
C ALA A 396 -0.74 -5.50 -38.43
N LEU A 397 -0.22 -6.32 -39.38
CA LEU A 397 0.78 -5.86 -40.34
C LEU A 397 0.26 -4.70 -41.21
N LYS A 398 -0.98 -4.81 -41.71
CA LYS A 398 -1.60 -3.76 -42.50
C LYS A 398 -1.78 -2.47 -41.67
N ALA A 399 -2.26 -2.58 -40.42
CA ALA A 399 -2.43 -1.43 -39.50
C ALA A 399 -1.09 -0.74 -39.27
N ARG A 400 0.01 -1.50 -39.06
CA ARG A 400 1.35 -0.95 -38.79
C ARG A 400 1.97 -0.26 -40.02
N LEU A 401 1.61 -0.68 -41.24
CA LEU A 401 2.10 -0.07 -42.51
C LEU A 401 1.36 1.24 -42.83
N VAL A 402 0.21 1.48 -42.27
CA VAL A 402 -0.61 2.68 -42.52
C VAL A 402 -0.45 3.74 -41.41
N ALA A 403 0.02 3.35 -40.23
CA ALA A 403 0.37 4.26 -39.11
C ALA A 403 1.79 4.81 -39.22
#